data_b5b80dc47dcb79a3ed900d75bf2a8464
#
_entry.id   b5b80dc47dcb79a3ed900d75bf2a8464
#
_cell.length_a   1.000
_cell.length_b   1.000
_cell.length_c   1.000
_cell.angle_alpha   90.00
_cell.angle_beta   90.00
_cell.angle_gamma   90.00
#
_symmetry.space_group_name_H-M   'P 1'
#
loop_
_entity.id
_entity.type
_entity.pdbx_description
1 polymer ?
#
loop_
_entity_poly.entity_id
_entity_poly.type
_entity_poly.pdbx_seq_one_letter_code
_entity_poly.pdbx_strand_id
1 'polypeptide(L)'
;FETIDMKDKYAAIKIHFGEYGNLAFLRPNYAKVVADYCKELGAKPFLTDCNTLYVGSRKNALDHLDTAYVNGFSPLQTGCHVLIADGLKGTDETIVPINGEYVKEAKIGHAIMDADVFISLTHFKGHEMAGFGGAIKNIGMGCGSRAGKMEQHCDGKPSVNEAQCV
;
A
#
# COMPACT_ATOMS: atom_id res chain seq x y z
N PHE A 1 -12.89 0.31 16.97
CA PHE A 1 -13.29 -0.86 16.15
C PHE A 1 -14.70 -1.33 16.47
N GLU A 2 -15.13 -1.37 17.71
CA GLU A 2 -16.47 -1.84 18.14
C GLU A 2 -17.64 -1.06 17.52
N THR A 3 -17.39 0.15 17.01
CA THR A 3 -18.39 0.99 16.34
C THR A 3 -18.47 0.74 14.83
N ILE A 4 -17.56 -0.07 14.29
CA ILE A 4 -17.50 -0.40 12.86
C ILE A 4 -18.12 -1.79 12.69
N ASP A 5 -19.17 -1.88 11.87
CA ASP A 5 -19.71 -3.18 11.48
C ASP A 5 -18.69 -3.90 10.58
N MET A 6 -18.10 -4.97 11.10
CA MET A 6 -17.07 -5.78 10.43
C MET A 6 -17.58 -7.16 10.00
N LYS A 7 -18.79 -7.54 10.40
CA LYS A 7 -19.30 -8.89 10.15
C LYS A 7 -19.38 -9.17 8.65
N ASP A 8 -18.77 -10.29 8.24
CA ASP A 8 -18.72 -10.80 6.86
C ASP A 8 -18.00 -9.86 5.85
N LYS A 9 -17.34 -8.80 6.32
CA LYS A 9 -16.67 -7.80 5.48
C LYS A 9 -15.20 -8.11 5.23
N TYR A 10 -14.70 -7.68 4.07
CA TYR A 10 -13.28 -7.69 3.78
C TYR A 10 -12.60 -6.48 4.42
N ALA A 11 -11.55 -6.73 5.22
CA ALA A 11 -10.79 -5.69 5.91
C ALA A 11 -9.35 -5.61 5.36
N ALA A 12 -9.05 -4.55 4.63
CA ALA A 12 -7.70 -4.27 4.15
C ALA A 12 -6.88 -3.62 5.26
N ILE A 13 -5.85 -4.32 5.74
CA ILE A 13 -4.87 -3.79 6.70
C ILE A 13 -3.65 -3.34 5.91
N LYS A 14 -3.59 -2.04 5.62
CA LYS A 14 -2.47 -1.43 4.90
C LYS A 14 -1.28 -1.25 5.84
N ILE A 15 -0.18 -1.89 5.47
CA ILE A 15 1.09 -1.84 6.21
C ILE A 15 2.27 -1.80 5.23
N HIS A 16 3.36 -1.15 5.59
CA HIS A 16 4.62 -1.22 4.87
C HIS A 16 5.40 -2.46 5.32
N PHE A 17 5.65 -3.39 4.41
CA PHE A 17 6.28 -4.69 4.72
C PHE A 17 7.79 -4.64 5.00
N GLY A 18 8.41 -3.45 4.97
CA GLY A 18 9.87 -3.29 5.11
C GLY A 18 10.62 -3.44 3.80
N GLU A 19 11.94 -3.49 3.90
CA GLU A 19 12.89 -3.77 2.82
C GLU A 19 13.90 -4.80 3.32
N TYR A 20 14.58 -5.49 2.42
CA TYR A 20 15.65 -6.42 2.79
C TYR A 20 16.75 -5.70 3.57
N GLY A 21 17.12 -6.28 4.73
CA GLY A 21 18.19 -5.76 5.59
C GLY A 21 17.81 -4.53 6.43
N ASN A 22 16.63 -3.93 6.23
CA ASN A 22 16.14 -2.84 7.05
C ASN A 22 15.22 -3.37 8.15
N LEU A 23 15.56 -3.09 9.41
CA LEU A 23 14.79 -3.52 10.58
C LEU A 23 13.82 -2.44 11.11
N ALA A 24 13.83 -1.24 10.52
CA ALA A 24 13.00 -0.11 10.94
C ALA A 24 11.61 -0.14 10.29
N PHE A 25 10.82 -1.17 10.59
CA PHE A 25 9.42 -1.30 10.17
C PHE A 25 8.56 -1.85 11.33
N LEU A 26 7.25 -1.68 11.26
CA LEU A 26 6.32 -2.29 12.21
C LEU A 26 6.42 -3.81 12.15
N ARG A 27 6.57 -4.42 13.31
CA ARG A 27 6.78 -5.86 13.40
C ARG A 27 5.49 -6.63 13.10
N PRO A 28 5.59 -7.86 12.54
CA PRO A 28 4.44 -8.69 12.18
C PRO A 28 3.47 -9.00 13.33
N ASN A 29 3.97 -9.03 14.57
CA ASN A 29 3.14 -9.25 15.76
C ASN A 29 2.07 -8.17 15.95
N TYR A 30 2.34 -6.91 15.58
CA TYR A 30 1.32 -5.86 15.60
C TYR A 30 0.25 -6.08 14.53
N ALA A 31 0.67 -6.49 13.33
CA ALA A 31 -0.25 -6.83 12.24
C ALA A 31 -1.15 -8.02 12.65
N LYS A 32 -0.54 -9.03 13.30
CA LYS A 32 -1.28 -10.19 13.82
C LYS A 32 -2.37 -9.79 14.81
N VAL A 33 -2.06 -8.97 15.80
CA VAL A 33 -3.05 -8.51 16.80
C VAL A 33 -4.24 -7.82 16.13
N VAL A 34 -3.99 -6.94 15.16
CA VAL A 34 -5.04 -6.25 14.41
C VAL A 34 -5.86 -7.23 13.58
N ALA A 35 -5.19 -8.17 12.88
CA ALA A 35 -5.86 -9.17 12.07
C ALA A 35 -6.73 -10.13 12.91
N ASP A 36 -6.22 -10.59 14.06
CA ASP A 36 -6.97 -11.46 14.96
C ASP A 36 -8.22 -10.73 15.49
N TYR A 37 -8.08 -9.46 15.89
CA TYR A 37 -9.21 -8.68 16.37
C TYR A 37 -10.26 -8.42 15.27
N CYS A 38 -9.84 -8.18 14.03
CA CYS A 38 -10.78 -8.10 12.91
C CYS A 38 -11.57 -9.40 12.72
N LYS A 39 -10.92 -10.56 12.87
CA LYS A 39 -11.59 -11.88 12.80
C LYS A 39 -12.57 -12.11 13.96
N GLU A 40 -12.20 -11.70 15.17
CA GLU A 40 -13.10 -11.77 16.35
C GLU A 40 -14.38 -10.96 16.11
N LEU A 41 -14.28 -9.85 15.37
CA LEU A 41 -15.43 -9.05 14.95
C LEU A 41 -16.14 -9.59 13.69
N GLY A 42 -15.72 -10.74 13.17
CA GLY A 42 -16.34 -11.43 12.04
C GLY A 42 -15.87 -10.98 10.65
N ALA A 43 -14.80 -10.17 10.56
CA ALA A 43 -14.24 -9.75 9.29
C ALA A 43 -13.34 -10.81 8.65
N LYS A 44 -13.03 -10.62 7.36
CA LYS A 44 -12.05 -11.35 6.55
C LYS A 44 -10.85 -10.43 6.29
N PRO A 45 -9.87 -10.32 7.23
CA PRO A 45 -8.75 -9.42 7.08
C PRO A 45 -7.70 -9.96 6.10
N PHE A 46 -7.02 -9.03 5.42
CA PHE A 46 -5.80 -9.30 4.67
C PHE A 46 -4.81 -8.15 4.84
N LEU A 47 -3.50 -8.45 4.82
CA LEU A 47 -2.45 -7.45 4.80
C LEU A 47 -2.22 -6.99 3.38
N THR A 48 -1.96 -5.69 3.18
CA THR A 48 -1.76 -5.15 1.84
C THR A 48 -0.79 -3.98 1.79
N ASP A 49 -0.16 -3.82 0.64
CA ASP A 49 0.60 -2.67 0.17
C ASP A 49 0.52 -2.63 -1.37
N CYS A 50 0.97 -1.55 -1.99
CA CYS A 50 1.17 -1.46 -3.44
C CYS A 50 2.66 -1.46 -3.78
N ASN A 51 2.99 -1.90 -5.00
CA ASN A 51 4.36 -1.95 -5.51
C ASN A 51 5.03 -0.58 -5.51
N THR A 52 6.37 -0.58 -5.40
CA THR A 52 7.17 0.66 -5.37
C THR A 52 7.57 1.13 -6.77
N LEU A 53 7.90 2.42 -6.88
CA LEU A 53 8.46 3.01 -8.11
C LEU A 53 9.97 2.79 -8.20
N TYR A 54 10.66 2.94 -7.06
CA TYR A 54 12.12 2.86 -7.01
C TYR A 54 12.63 1.44 -7.15
N VAL A 55 13.90 1.31 -7.49
CA VAL A 55 14.60 0.02 -7.54
C VAL A 55 14.71 -0.53 -6.11
N GLY A 56 14.26 -1.76 -5.91
CA GLY A 56 14.22 -2.42 -4.63
C GLY A 56 13.48 -3.75 -4.72
N SER A 57 13.29 -4.39 -3.58
CA SER A 57 12.70 -5.72 -3.47
C SER A 57 11.17 -5.74 -3.49
N ARG A 58 10.51 -4.61 -3.77
CA ARG A 58 9.04 -4.51 -3.80
C ARG A 58 8.51 -3.89 -5.10
N LYS A 59 9.22 -4.10 -6.22
CA LYS A 59 8.89 -3.49 -7.51
C LYS A 59 7.80 -4.24 -8.29
N ASN A 60 7.58 -5.49 -7.98
CA ASN A 60 6.52 -6.35 -8.54
C ASN A 60 5.95 -7.22 -7.43
N ALA A 61 4.78 -7.82 -7.65
CA ALA A 61 4.08 -8.54 -6.59
C ALA A 61 4.85 -9.76 -6.07
N LEU A 62 5.61 -10.46 -6.89
CA LEU A 62 6.34 -11.65 -6.46
C LEU A 62 7.48 -11.28 -5.51
N ASP A 63 8.36 -10.37 -5.93
CA ASP A 63 9.46 -9.88 -5.07
C ASP A 63 8.91 -9.19 -3.82
N HIS A 64 7.77 -8.51 -3.94
CA HIS A 64 7.10 -7.84 -2.82
C HIS A 64 6.57 -8.85 -1.80
N LEU A 65 5.95 -9.94 -2.24
CA LEU A 65 5.51 -11.04 -1.37
C LEU A 65 6.70 -11.72 -0.70
N ASP A 66 7.78 -11.99 -1.44
CA ASP A 66 9.00 -12.57 -0.89
C ASP A 66 9.58 -11.66 0.20
N THR A 67 9.62 -10.35 -0.04
CA THR A 67 10.05 -9.35 0.97
C THR A 67 9.16 -9.39 2.21
N ALA A 68 7.84 -9.43 2.02
CA ALA A 68 6.89 -9.50 3.12
C ALA A 68 7.11 -10.78 3.95
N TYR A 69 7.30 -11.91 3.30
CA TYR A 69 7.49 -13.21 3.98
C TYR A 69 8.82 -13.29 4.72
N VAL A 70 9.91 -12.82 4.13
CA VAL A 70 11.22 -12.76 4.80
C VAL A 70 11.17 -11.83 6.03
N ASN A 71 10.41 -10.75 5.96
CA ASN A 71 10.19 -9.83 7.08
C ASN A 71 9.14 -10.31 8.09
N GLY A 72 8.61 -11.53 7.93
CA GLY A 72 7.74 -12.20 8.89
C GLY A 72 6.24 -11.96 8.68
N PHE A 73 5.82 -11.40 7.56
CA PHE A 73 4.39 -11.16 7.27
C PHE A 73 3.71 -12.32 6.54
N SER A 74 4.21 -13.55 6.68
CA SER A 74 3.55 -14.71 6.06
C SER A 74 2.20 -15.02 6.73
N PRO A 75 1.28 -15.70 6.03
CA PRO A 75 0.01 -16.15 6.62
C PRO A 75 0.17 -17.05 7.83
N LEU A 76 1.26 -17.83 7.90
CA LEU A 76 1.56 -18.68 9.05
C LEU A 76 1.91 -17.87 10.31
N GLN A 77 2.53 -16.71 10.15
CA GLN A 77 2.97 -15.86 11.25
C GLN A 77 1.91 -14.86 11.67
N THR A 78 1.24 -14.23 10.72
CA THR A 78 0.25 -13.17 10.97
C THR A 78 -1.18 -13.69 11.06
N GLY A 79 -1.42 -14.92 10.60
CA GLY A 79 -2.74 -15.51 10.57
C GLY A 79 -3.65 -14.96 9.47
N CYS A 80 -3.19 -14.07 8.58
CA CYS A 80 -3.98 -13.59 7.45
C CYS A 80 -3.15 -13.51 6.17
N HIS A 81 -3.84 -13.53 5.03
CA HIS A 81 -3.21 -13.50 3.72
C HIS A 81 -2.60 -12.13 3.40
N VAL A 82 -1.63 -12.12 2.48
CA VAL A 82 -1.04 -10.91 1.94
C VAL A 82 -1.48 -10.78 0.47
N LEU A 83 -2.03 -9.62 0.12
CA LEU A 83 -2.38 -9.27 -1.25
C LEU A 83 -1.64 -7.99 -1.64
N ILE A 84 -0.96 -8.01 -2.78
CA ILE A 84 -0.38 -6.80 -3.36
C ILE A 84 -1.46 -6.11 -4.18
N ALA A 85 -1.93 -4.96 -3.70
CA ALA A 85 -3.21 -4.38 -4.10
C ALA A 85 -3.25 -3.86 -5.54
N ASP A 86 -2.10 -3.52 -6.12
CA ASP A 86 -1.97 -3.03 -7.50
C ASP A 86 -1.50 -4.11 -8.49
N GLY A 87 -1.64 -5.40 -8.12
CA GLY A 87 -1.40 -6.55 -8.97
C GLY A 87 0.07 -6.81 -9.30
N LEU A 88 0.30 -7.72 -10.25
CA LEU A 88 1.63 -8.26 -10.54
C LEU A 88 2.67 -7.18 -10.89
N LYS A 89 2.27 -6.19 -11.69
CA LYS A 89 3.17 -5.15 -12.23
C LYS A 89 2.90 -3.75 -11.65
N GLY A 90 1.98 -3.63 -10.69
CA GLY A 90 1.59 -2.34 -10.14
C GLY A 90 0.65 -1.53 -11.04
N THR A 91 -0.10 -2.20 -11.91
CA THR A 91 -0.98 -1.59 -12.92
C THR A 91 -2.46 -1.90 -12.72
N ASP A 92 -2.79 -2.70 -11.71
CA ASP A 92 -4.17 -3.01 -11.35
C ASP A 92 -4.68 -1.92 -10.40
N GLU A 93 -5.52 -1.02 -10.93
CA GLU A 93 -5.92 0.20 -10.24
C GLU A 93 -7.39 0.56 -10.45
N THR A 94 -7.96 1.21 -9.45
CA THR A 94 -9.24 1.91 -9.54
C THR A 94 -8.98 3.40 -9.58
N ILE A 95 -9.58 4.08 -10.56
CA ILE A 95 -9.47 5.54 -10.73
C ILE A 95 -10.63 6.21 -9.98
N VAL A 96 -10.28 7.09 -9.05
CA VAL A 96 -11.26 7.83 -8.24
C VAL A 96 -11.11 9.33 -8.49
N PRO A 97 -12.14 10.02 -9.00
CA PRO A 97 -12.13 11.47 -9.13
C PRO A 97 -12.05 12.14 -7.77
N ILE A 98 -11.04 12.98 -7.55
CA ILE A 98 -10.84 13.72 -6.29
C ILE A 98 -10.89 15.23 -6.47
N ASN A 99 -10.81 15.71 -7.73
CA ASN A 99 -10.84 17.14 -8.10
C ASN A 99 -9.86 18.01 -7.29
N GLY A 100 -8.71 17.44 -6.90
CA GLY A 100 -7.67 18.17 -6.18
C GLY A 100 -7.03 19.28 -7.02
N GLU A 101 -6.27 20.14 -6.40
CA GLU A 101 -5.61 21.25 -7.10
C GLU A 101 -4.60 20.74 -8.14
N TYR A 102 -3.72 19.82 -7.77
CA TYR A 102 -2.64 19.29 -8.61
C TYR A 102 -3.01 17.95 -9.26
N VAL A 103 -3.70 17.09 -8.53
CA VAL A 103 -4.10 15.77 -8.98
C VAL A 103 -5.62 15.72 -9.08
N LYS A 104 -6.15 15.38 -10.25
CA LYS A 104 -7.59 15.33 -10.50
C LYS A 104 -8.21 13.98 -10.17
N GLU A 105 -7.41 12.92 -10.29
CA GLU A 105 -7.84 11.53 -10.10
C GLU A 105 -6.82 10.79 -9.23
N ALA A 106 -7.29 10.09 -8.21
CA ALA A 106 -6.47 9.16 -7.45
C ALA A 106 -6.49 7.78 -8.12
N LYS A 107 -5.32 7.20 -8.38
CA LYS A 107 -5.13 5.86 -8.93
C LYS A 107 -4.71 4.93 -7.80
N ILE A 108 -5.66 4.17 -7.28
CA ILE A 108 -5.52 3.38 -6.05
C ILE A 108 -5.48 1.90 -6.41
N GLY A 109 -4.62 1.13 -5.75
CA GLY A 109 -4.55 -0.32 -5.94
C GLY A 109 -5.92 -0.99 -5.75
N HIS A 110 -6.34 -1.78 -6.75
CA HIS A 110 -7.70 -2.28 -6.87
C HIS A 110 -8.18 -3.05 -5.65
N ALA A 111 -7.37 -3.97 -5.11
CA ALA A 111 -7.77 -4.77 -3.96
C ALA A 111 -8.03 -3.94 -2.68
N ILE A 112 -7.48 -2.73 -2.57
CA ILE A 112 -7.82 -1.80 -1.47
C ILE A 112 -9.22 -1.24 -1.67
N MET A 113 -9.59 -0.93 -2.91
CA MET A 113 -10.90 -0.37 -3.25
C MET A 113 -12.02 -1.41 -3.17
N ASP A 114 -11.69 -2.70 -3.31
CA ASP A 114 -12.64 -3.81 -3.12
C ASP A 114 -12.94 -4.12 -1.66
N ALA A 115 -12.15 -3.59 -0.73
CA ALA A 115 -12.35 -3.84 0.69
C ALA A 115 -13.47 -2.96 1.26
N ASP A 116 -14.28 -3.54 2.15
CA ASP A 116 -15.36 -2.83 2.85
C ASP A 116 -14.82 -1.96 3.99
N VAL A 117 -13.71 -2.39 4.60
CA VAL A 117 -13.08 -1.71 5.74
C VAL A 117 -11.59 -1.52 5.44
N PHE A 118 -11.10 -0.31 5.67
CA PHE A 118 -9.70 0.04 5.50
C PHE A 118 -9.06 0.43 6.82
N ILE A 119 -7.93 -0.20 7.16
CA ILE A 119 -7.15 0.04 8.37
C ILE A 119 -5.72 0.40 7.97
N SER A 120 -5.27 1.59 8.34
CA SER A 120 -3.87 2.01 8.12
C SER A 120 -3.04 1.70 9.36
N LEU A 121 -2.20 0.66 9.26
CA LEU A 121 -1.24 0.30 10.30
C LEU A 121 0.10 0.93 9.95
N THR A 122 0.46 2.00 10.65
CA THR A 122 1.48 2.94 10.20
C THR A 122 2.68 3.02 11.14
N HIS A 123 3.88 2.91 10.57
CA HIS A 123 5.13 3.25 11.20
C HIS A 123 5.42 4.75 11.03
N PHE A 124 5.42 5.50 12.12
CA PHE A 124 5.83 6.90 12.11
C PHE A 124 7.36 7.02 12.09
N LYS A 125 7.90 7.76 11.14
CA LYS A 125 9.36 7.90 10.97
C LYS A 125 9.75 9.23 10.33
N GLY A 126 11.03 9.60 10.42
CA GLY A 126 11.60 10.70 9.66
C GLY A 126 11.53 10.47 8.14
N HIS A 127 11.49 11.55 7.38
CA HIS A 127 11.52 11.53 5.92
C HIS A 127 12.32 12.72 5.39
N GLU A 128 13.30 12.47 4.52
CA GLU A 128 14.26 13.46 4.02
C GLU A 128 13.62 14.67 3.32
N MET A 129 12.57 14.44 2.52
CA MET A 129 11.91 15.51 1.76
C MET A 129 10.71 16.12 2.47
N ALA A 130 9.93 15.31 3.21
CA ALA A 130 8.69 15.74 3.84
C ALA A 130 8.81 15.97 5.36
N GLY A 131 10.02 15.90 5.93
CA GLY A 131 10.29 15.98 7.35
C GLY A 131 9.91 14.68 8.09
N PHE A 132 8.70 14.18 7.91
CA PHE A 132 8.24 12.91 8.49
C PHE A 132 7.29 12.16 7.56
N GLY A 133 7.13 10.86 7.82
CA GLY A 133 6.14 9.99 7.19
C GLY A 133 5.28 9.31 8.25
N GLY A 134 3.98 9.44 8.14
CA GLY A 134 2.99 8.85 9.03
C GLY A 134 1.81 8.28 8.26
N ALA A 135 0.61 8.31 8.86
CA ALA A 135 -0.61 7.73 8.29
C ALA A 135 -0.96 8.30 6.91
N ILE A 136 -0.91 9.63 6.74
CA ILE A 136 -1.22 10.28 5.47
C ILE A 136 -0.31 9.78 4.34
N LYS A 137 1.00 9.63 4.61
CA LYS A 137 1.94 9.10 3.61
C LYS A 137 1.75 7.60 3.37
N ASN A 138 1.47 6.83 4.41
CA ASN A 138 1.18 5.40 4.28
C ASN A 138 -0.07 5.15 3.42
N ILE A 139 -1.05 6.04 3.48
CA ILE A 139 -2.25 6.00 2.65
C ILE A 139 -1.97 6.60 1.27
N GLY A 140 -1.62 7.87 1.20
CA GLY A 140 -1.50 8.62 -0.05
C GLY A 140 -0.52 8.00 -1.04
N MET A 141 0.71 7.74 -0.58
CA MET A 141 1.71 7.05 -1.41
C MET A 141 1.53 5.54 -1.41
N GLY A 142 1.25 4.96 -0.24
CA GLY A 142 1.25 3.52 -0.05
C GLY A 142 0.11 2.82 -0.79
N CYS A 143 -1.06 3.42 -0.90
CA CYS A 143 -2.22 2.84 -1.60
C CYS A 143 -2.25 3.15 -3.10
N GLY A 144 -1.45 4.10 -3.57
CA GLY A 144 -1.37 4.43 -4.99
C GLY A 144 -0.80 3.27 -5.82
N SER A 145 -1.37 3.04 -7.01
CA SER A 145 -0.74 2.23 -8.03
C SER A 145 0.60 2.84 -8.47
N ARG A 146 1.36 2.15 -9.31
CA ARG A 146 2.59 2.74 -9.87
C ARG A 146 2.33 4.04 -10.63
N ALA A 147 1.26 4.10 -11.42
CA ALA A 147 0.87 5.32 -12.13
C ALA A 147 0.46 6.42 -11.15
N GLY A 148 -0.32 6.10 -10.12
CA GLY A 148 -0.72 7.04 -9.07
C GLY A 148 0.47 7.58 -8.27
N LYS A 149 1.43 6.73 -7.91
CA LYS A 149 2.68 7.15 -7.27
C LYS A 149 3.51 8.07 -8.17
N MET A 150 3.60 7.74 -9.47
CA MET A 150 4.33 8.55 -10.44
C MET A 150 3.73 9.95 -10.56
N GLU A 151 2.41 10.05 -10.69
CA GLU A 151 1.71 11.33 -10.80
C GLU A 151 1.91 12.23 -9.57
N GLN A 152 1.94 11.63 -8.37
CA GLN A 152 2.18 12.36 -7.12
C GLN A 152 3.63 12.81 -6.92
N HIS A 153 4.61 12.16 -7.59
CA HIS A 153 6.03 12.48 -7.46
C HIS A 153 6.57 13.37 -8.56
N CYS A 154 5.87 13.50 -9.68
CA CYS A 154 6.40 14.13 -10.89
C CYS A 154 5.53 15.30 -11.35
N ASP A 155 6.04 16.52 -11.16
CA ASP A 155 5.45 17.73 -11.75
C ASP A 155 5.82 17.87 -13.24
N GLY A 156 6.87 17.17 -13.68
CA GLY A 156 7.35 17.20 -15.06
C GLY A 156 6.52 16.30 -15.96
N LYS A 157 5.87 16.88 -16.96
CA LYS A 157 5.29 16.14 -18.09
C LYS A 157 6.29 16.21 -19.23
N PRO A 158 7.05 15.14 -19.52
CA PRO A 158 7.99 15.14 -20.65
C PRO A 158 7.18 15.36 -21.94
N SER A 159 7.66 16.24 -22.77
CA SER A 159 7.12 16.47 -24.10
C SER A 159 8.18 16.21 -25.15
N VAL A 160 7.78 15.62 -26.27
CA VAL A 160 8.67 15.41 -27.42
C VAL A 160 8.47 16.56 -28.40
N ASN A 161 9.58 17.25 -28.77
CA ASN A 161 9.56 18.18 -29.88
C ASN A 161 9.80 17.38 -31.17
N GLU A 162 8.72 17.08 -31.88
CA GLU A 162 8.77 16.25 -33.09
C GLU A 162 9.68 16.84 -34.18
N ALA A 163 9.84 18.17 -34.24
CA ALA A 163 10.73 18.83 -35.19
C ALA A 163 12.22 18.63 -34.89
N GLN A 164 12.57 18.18 -33.70
CA GLN A 164 13.96 17.93 -33.24
C GLN A 164 14.21 16.45 -32.94
N CYS A 165 13.23 15.59 -33.16
CA CYS A 165 13.37 14.16 -32.98
C CYS A 165 14.15 13.55 -34.17
N VAL A 166 15.30 12.94 -33.90
CA VAL A 166 16.14 12.22 -34.88
C VAL A 166 16.05 10.73 -34.66
#